data_a526f9f5a9a7e8f618b06aed1d64023f
#
_entry.id   a526f9f5a9a7e8f618b06aed1d64023f
#
_cell.length_a   1.000
_cell.length_b   1.000
_cell.length_c   1.000
_cell.angle_alpha   90.00
_cell.angle_beta   90.00
_cell.angle_gamma   90.00
#
_symmetry.space_group_name_H-M   'P 1'
#
loop_
_entity.id
_entity.type
_entity.pdbx_description
1 polymer ?
#
loop_
_entity_poly.entity_id
_entity_poly.type
_entity_poly.pdbx_seq_one_letter_code
_entity_poly.pdbx_strand_id
1 'polypeptide(L)'
;MADPLIIKICGIKSLDMLETTIAAGADMVGFMHFPRSPRHVSIEDIATLISTARGRIETCVVLVNPDNSCVAEVAALGPDWIQLHGPESAHRVEAIRAEAGVEIMKALPIGSAEDVSHVAAFADIADRILLDAKPPKGADRPGGLGETFDWALLEGLDPATPFMLS
;
A
#
# COMPACT_ATOMS: atom_id res chain seq x y z
N MET A 1 -20.08 -16.45 -5.49
CA MET A 1 -18.72 -17.04 -5.46
C MET A 1 -17.88 -16.09 -4.64
N ALA A 2 -17.00 -16.58 -3.77
CA ALA A 2 -16.07 -15.70 -3.06
C ALA A 2 -15.11 -15.05 -4.09
N ASP A 3 -14.77 -13.77 -3.88
CA ASP A 3 -13.76 -13.11 -4.70
C ASP A 3 -12.41 -13.83 -4.57
N PRO A 4 -11.61 -13.88 -5.65
CA PRO A 4 -10.31 -14.53 -5.59
C PRO A 4 -9.41 -13.81 -4.56
N LEU A 5 -8.62 -14.61 -3.82
CA LEU A 5 -7.60 -14.06 -2.93
C LEU A 5 -6.52 -13.36 -3.74
N ILE A 6 -6.22 -12.10 -3.41
CA ILE A 6 -5.14 -11.31 -4.03
C ILE A 6 -3.91 -11.37 -3.14
N ILE A 7 -2.78 -11.82 -3.68
CA ILE A 7 -1.50 -11.93 -2.99
C ILE A 7 -0.57 -10.80 -3.43
N LYS A 8 -0.21 -9.92 -2.48
CA LYS A 8 0.74 -8.83 -2.69
C LYS A 8 2.05 -9.09 -1.96
N ILE A 9 3.17 -9.07 -2.67
CA ILE A 9 4.51 -9.14 -2.09
C ILE A 9 5.13 -7.74 -2.08
N CYS A 10 5.43 -7.22 -0.89
CA CYS A 10 5.87 -5.85 -0.69
C CYS A 10 7.36 -5.76 -0.30
N GLY A 11 8.03 -4.71 -0.81
CA GLY A 11 9.45 -4.45 -0.51
C GLY A 11 10.41 -5.05 -1.53
N ILE A 12 9.96 -5.26 -2.74
CA ILE A 12 10.79 -5.68 -3.88
C ILE A 12 11.78 -4.56 -4.23
N LYS A 13 13.08 -4.91 -4.34
CA LYS A 13 14.15 -3.94 -4.59
C LYS A 13 15.00 -4.24 -5.82
N SER A 14 14.86 -5.40 -6.43
CA SER A 14 15.69 -5.82 -7.56
C SER A 14 14.88 -6.59 -8.59
N LEU A 15 15.43 -6.68 -9.80
CA LEU A 15 14.83 -7.48 -10.87
C LEU A 15 14.76 -8.96 -10.51
N ASP A 16 15.75 -9.52 -9.83
CA ASP A 16 15.74 -10.92 -9.41
C ASP A 16 14.59 -11.21 -8.42
N MET A 17 14.35 -10.29 -7.47
CA MET A 17 13.21 -10.39 -6.56
C MET A 17 11.88 -10.28 -7.30
N LEU A 18 11.79 -9.36 -8.27
CA LEU A 18 10.61 -9.19 -9.12
C LEU A 18 10.31 -10.47 -9.90
N GLU A 19 11.29 -11.01 -10.62
CA GLU A 19 11.13 -12.24 -11.41
C GLU A 19 10.74 -13.44 -10.53
N THR A 20 11.36 -13.57 -9.37
CA THR A 20 11.01 -14.63 -8.40
C THR A 20 9.56 -14.50 -7.93
N THR A 21 9.12 -13.26 -7.65
CA THR A 21 7.75 -12.99 -7.18
C THR A 21 6.71 -13.29 -8.26
N ILE A 22 6.99 -12.91 -9.51
CA ILE A 22 6.13 -13.22 -10.66
C ILE A 22 6.06 -14.74 -10.87
N ALA A 23 7.21 -15.42 -10.84
CA ALA A 23 7.27 -16.89 -11.01
C ALA A 23 6.54 -17.64 -9.88
N ALA A 24 6.47 -17.07 -8.68
CA ALA A 24 5.72 -17.62 -7.56
C ALA A 24 4.20 -17.45 -7.67
N GLY A 25 3.71 -16.68 -8.66
CA GLY A 25 2.28 -16.49 -8.90
C GLY A 25 1.62 -15.45 -7.99
N ALA A 26 2.38 -14.46 -7.50
CA ALA A 26 1.79 -13.31 -6.82
C ALA A 26 1.00 -12.43 -7.83
N ASP A 27 -0.03 -11.75 -7.33
CA ASP A 27 -0.91 -10.89 -8.12
C ASP A 27 -0.41 -9.44 -8.17
N MET A 28 0.30 -8.99 -7.12
CA MET A 28 0.78 -7.62 -6.98
C MET A 28 2.17 -7.55 -6.33
N VAL A 29 2.99 -6.59 -6.76
CA VAL A 29 4.29 -6.26 -6.14
C VAL A 29 4.28 -4.85 -5.57
N GLY A 30 4.96 -4.64 -4.42
CA GLY A 30 5.13 -3.35 -3.78
C GLY A 30 6.57 -2.87 -3.80
N PHE A 31 6.78 -1.62 -4.26
CA PHE A 31 8.06 -0.90 -4.25
C PHE A 31 8.00 0.21 -3.20
N MET A 32 8.92 0.22 -2.25
CA MET A 32 8.90 1.19 -1.16
C MET A 32 9.71 2.44 -1.55
N HIS A 33 9.05 3.57 -1.77
CA HIS A 33 9.70 4.87 -1.93
C HIS A 33 9.59 5.69 -0.65
N PHE A 34 10.43 5.35 0.32
CA PHE A 34 10.54 6.05 1.62
C PHE A 34 11.98 5.95 2.13
N PRO A 35 12.78 7.04 2.14
CA PRO A 35 14.22 7.01 2.42
C PRO A 35 14.60 6.43 3.77
N ARG A 36 13.71 6.47 4.78
CA ARG A 36 13.95 5.87 6.10
C ARG A 36 13.75 4.36 6.14
N SER A 37 13.15 3.78 5.07
CA SER A 37 12.94 2.33 5.00
C SER A 37 14.22 1.61 4.55
N PRO A 38 14.59 0.48 5.17
CA PRO A 38 15.65 -0.38 4.65
C PRO A 38 15.30 -1.03 3.30
N ARG A 39 14.03 -0.94 2.90
CA ARG A 39 13.51 -1.42 1.63
C ARG A 39 13.30 -0.31 0.61
N HIS A 40 13.86 0.90 0.88
CA HIS A 40 13.74 2.03 -0.03
C HIS A 40 14.32 1.72 -1.42
N VAL A 41 13.61 2.19 -2.44
CA VAL A 41 14.01 2.12 -3.85
C VAL A 41 13.95 3.52 -4.45
N SER A 42 14.92 3.89 -5.26
CA SER A 42 14.96 5.17 -5.97
C SER A 42 13.87 5.26 -7.03
N ILE A 43 13.53 6.46 -7.49
CA ILE A 43 12.55 6.68 -8.56
C ILE A 43 13.03 6.02 -9.87
N GLU A 44 14.31 6.10 -10.18
CA GLU A 44 14.92 5.52 -11.37
C GLU A 44 14.83 3.99 -11.37
N ASP A 45 15.09 3.37 -10.21
CA ASP A 45 14.98 1.92 -10.06
C ASP A 45 13.51 1.47 -10.10
N ILE A 46 12.59 2.24 -9.49
CA ILE A 46 11.15 1.98 -9.59
C ILE A 46 10.67 2.04 -11.04
N ALA A 47 11.11 3.02 -11.82
CA ALA A 47 10.78 3.12 -13.24
C ALA A 47 11.20 1.86 -14.00
N THR A 48 12.39 1.35 -13.71
CA THR A 48 12.91 0.10 -14.32
C THR A 48 12.08 -1.11 -13.91
N LEU A 49 11.74 -1.22 -12.61
CA LEU A 49 10.94 -2.33 -12.07
C LEU A 49 9.51 -2.32 -12.64
N ILE A 50 8.85 -1.14 -12.70
CA ILE A 50 7.52 -0.99 -13.31
C ILE A 50 7.55 -1.38 -14.78
N SER A 51 8.53 -0.87 -15.53
CA SER A 51 8.66 -1.21 -16.95
C SER A 51 8.80 -2.72 -17.21
N THR A 52 9.56 -3.42 -16.35
CA THR A 52 9.76 -4.87 -16.43
C THR A 52 8.51 -5.66 -16.00
N ALA A 53 7.77 -5.16 -15.01
CA ALA A 53 6.56 -5.78 -14.47
C ALA A 53 5.33 -5.63 -15.38
N ARG A 54 5.33 -4.64 -16.26
CA ARG A 54 4.17 -4.22 -17.07
C ARG A 54 3.51 -5.37 -17.82
N GLY A 55 2.20 -5.55 -17.57
CA GLY A 55 1.40 -6.61 -18.21
C GLY A 55 1.67 -8.03 -17.68
N ARG A 56 2.48 -8.15 -16.61
CA ARG A 56 2.83 -9.44 -16.01
C ARG A 56 2.35 -9.57 -14.56
N ILE A 57 2.30 -8.48 -13.83
CA ILE A 57 1.88 -8.41 -12.42
C ILE A 57 1.48 -6.97 -12.11
N GLU A 58 0.51 -6.74 -11.22
CA GLU A 58 0.17 -5.40 -10.76
C GLU A 58 1.30 -4.77 -9.94
N THR A 59 1.52 -3.47 -10.13
CA THR A 59 2.58 -2.69 -9.49
C THR A 59 2.00 -1.69 -8.51
N CYS A 60 2.59 -1.59 -7.33
CA CYS A 60 2.17 -0.68 -6.27
C CYS A 60 3.39 0.08 -5.71
N VAL A 61 3.38 1.41 -5.78
CA VAL A 61 4.42 2.23 -5.14
C VAL A 61 3.92 2.69 -3.76
N VAL A 62 4.70 2.37 -2.73
CA VAL A 62 4.37 2.70 -1.32
C VAL A 62 5.04 3.99 -0.92
N LEU A 63 4.25 4.97 -0.50
CA LEU A 63 4.65 6.30 -0.08
C LEU A 63 4.25 6.55 1.39
N VAL A 64 5.00 7.40 2.08
CA VAL A 64 4.72 7.82 3.46
C VAL A 64 4.68 9.33 3.50
N ASN A 65 3.50 9.90 3.72
CA ASN A 65 3.24 11.34 3.79
C ASN A 65 3.88 12.14 2.64
N PRO A 66 3.62 11.75 1.36
CA PRO A 66 4.24 12.38 0.21
C PRO A 66 3.72 13.81 0.00
N ASP A 67 4.59 14.70 -0.49
CA ASP A 67 4.17 15.98 -1.06
C ASP A 67 3.61 15.81 -2.49
N ASN A 68 3.08 16.89 -3.07
CA ASN A 68 2.49 16.83 -4.41
C ASN A 68 3.52 16.52 -5.50
N SER A 69 4.76 16.98 -5.34
CA SER A 69 5.83 16.71 -6.30
C SER A 69 6.16 15.22 -6.35
N CYS A 70 6.31 14.58 -5.18
CA CYS A 70 6.54 13.15 -5.07
C CYS A 70 5.38 12.33 -5.67
N VAL A 71 4.13 12.72 -5.38
CA VAL A 71 2.95 12.06 -5.97
C VAL A 71 2.95 12.15 -7.48
N ALA A 72 3.19 13.33 -8.04
CA ALA A 72 3.20 13.56 -9.49
C ALA A 72 4.34 12.78 -10.18
N GLU A 73 5.52 12.75 -9.57
CA GLU A 73 6.69 12.02 -10.08
C GLU A 73 6.41 10.51 -10.11
N VAL A 74 5.87 9.95 -9.04
CA VAL A 74 5.51 8.53 -8.97
C VAL A 74 4.37 8.18 -9.93
N ALA A 75 3.32 9.01 -10.00
CA ALA A 75 2.20 8.79 -10.90
C ALA A 75 2.63 8.80 -12.37
N ALA A 76 3.60 9.66 -12.74
CA ALA A 76 4.15 9.73 -14.09
C ALA A 76 4.88 8.43 -14.53
N LEU A 77 5.32 7.59 -13.59
CA LEU A 77 5.90 6.28 -13.90
C LEU A 77 4.83 5.26 -14.35
N GLY A 78 3.55 5.54 -14.08
CA GLY A 78 2.41 4.70 -14.43
C GLY A 78 2.35 3.38 -13.66
N PRO A 79 2.47 3.37 -12.31
CA PRO A 79 2.12 2.19 -11.53
C PRO A 79 0.61 1.95 -11.60
N ASP A 80 0.17 0.73 -11.30
CA ASP A 80 -1.26 0.44 -11.19
C ASP A 80 -1.84 1.04 -9.90
N TRP A 81 -1.02 1.06 -8.81
CA TRP A 81 -1.43 1.52 -7.48
C TRP A 81 -0.40 2.47 -6.85
N ILE A 82 -0.89 3.46 -6.12
CA ILE A 82 -0.12 4.17 -5.09
C ILE A 82 -0.69 3.80 -3.71
N GLN A 83 0.15 3.26 -2.83
CA GLN A 83 -0.21 2.97 -1.44
C GLN A 83 0.27 4.10 -0.53
N LEU A 84 -0.66 4.75 0.16
CA LEU A 84 -0.40 5.78 1.16
C LEU A 84 -0.30 5.13 2.55
N HIS A 85 0.91 5.05 3.09
CA HIS A 85 1.23 4.31 4.32
C HIS A 85 1.67 5.21 5.48
N GLY A 86 1.33 6.48 5.43
CA GLY A 86 1.61 7.47 6.45
C GLY A 86 0.33 7.95 7.17
N PRO A 87 0.43 9.05 7.93
CA PRO A 87 -0.69 9.66 8.64
C PRO A 87 -1.53 10.59 7.74
N GLU A 88 -1.64 10.30 6.44
CA GLU A 88 -2.40 11.12 5.50
C GLU A 88 -3.88 11.19 5.96
N SER A 89 -4.41 12.41 6.07
CA SER A 89 -5.83 12.62 6.38
C SER A 89 -6.74 12.18 5.22
N ALA A 90 -8.02 11.94 5.50
CA ALA A 90 -9.02 11.61 4.50
C ALA A 90 -9.03 12.65 3.34
N HIS A 91 -9.04 13.94 3.66
CA HIS A 91 -8.96 15.02 2.67
C HIS A 91 -7.68 14.94 1.80
N ARG A 92 -6.53 14.55 2.41
CA ARG A 92 -5.27 14.40 1.64
C ARG A 92 -5.35 13.20 0.70
N VAL A 93 -5.91 12.09 1.14
CA VAL A 93 -6.11 10.89 0.30
C VAL A 93 -7.03 11.21 -0.89
N GLU A 94 -8.14 11.90 -0.64
CA GLU A 94 -9.08 12.33 -1.68
C GLU A 94 -8.41 13.26 -2.71
N ALA A 95 -7.63 14.24 -2.27
CA ALA A 95 -6.88 15.13 -3.15
C ALA A 95 -5.87 14.36 -4.02
N ILE A 96 -5.12 13.42 -3.44
CA ILE A 96 -4.18 12.59 -4.20
C ILE A 96 -4.93 11.73 -5.22
N ARG A 97 -6.03 11.08 -4.84
CA ARG A 97 -6.84 10.27 -5.74
C ARG A 97 -7.34 11.06 -6.95
N ALA A 98 -7.79 12.29 -6.71
CA ALA A 98 -8.30 13.15 -7.78
C ALA A 98 -7.23 13.56 -8.81
N GLU A 99 -5.96 13.63 -8.40
CA GLU A 99 -4.87 14.16 -9.22
C GLU A 99 -3.95 13.07 -9.80
N ALA A 100 -3.81 11.93 -9.11
CA ALA A 100 -2.80 10.93 -9.47
C ALA A 100 -3.13 10.13 -10.73
N GLY A 101 -4.42 9.93 -11.06
CA GLY A 101 -4.84 9.15 -12.22
C GLY A 101 -4.49 7.65 -12.16
N VAL A 102 -4.21 7.14 -10.95
CA VAL A 102 -3.93 5.74 -10.64
C VAL A 102 -4.76 5.32 -9.42
N GLU A 103 -4.95 4.02 -9.20
CA GLU A 103 -5.69 3.50 -8.05
C GLU A 103 -4.96 3.82 -6.73
N ILE A 104 -5.72 4.20 -5.70
CA ILE A 104 -5.18 4.57 -4.40
C ILE A 104 -5.53 3.50 -3.35
N MET A 105 -4.48 2.97 -2.71
CA MET A 105 -4.61 2.10 -1.54
C MET A 105 -4.24 2.89 -0.28
N LYS A 106 -5.12 2.90 0.74
CA LYS A 106 -4.80 3.53 2.02
C LYS A 106 -4.48 2.48 3.07
N ALA A 107 -3.27 2.52 3.61
CA ALA A 107 -2.88 1.69 4.74
C ALA A 107 -3.32 2.35 6.06
N LEU A 108 -3.97 1.56 6.93
CA LEU A 108 -4.48 1.98 8.23
C LEU A 108 -3.91 1.08 9.33
N PRO A 109 -3.33 1.66 10.39
CA PRO A 109 -2.81 0.90 11.51
C PRO A 109 -3.97 0.43 12.41
N ILE A 110 -4.05 -0.88 12.64
CA ILE A 110 -5.08 -1.53 13.46
C ILE A 110 -4.45 -2.13 14.72
N GLY A 111 -4.97 -1.74 15.88
CA GLY A 111 -4.58 -2.26 17.18
C GLY A 111 -5.72 -2.23 18.20
N SER A 112 -6.88 -1.64 17.83
CA SER A 112 -8.06 -1.51 18.68
C SER A 112 -9.34 -1.42 17.85
N ALA A 113 -10.50 -1.63 18.50
CA ALA A 113 -11.81 -1.41 17.87
C ALA A 113 -12.03 0.06 17.43
N GLU A 114 -11.42 1.02 18.13
CA GLU A 114 -11.44 2.43 17.71
C GLU A 114 -10.73 2.63 16.39
N ASP A 115 -9.57 1.98 16.17
CA ASP A 115 -8.85 2.06 14.90
C ASP A 115 -9.72 1.48 13.75
N VAL A 116 -10.45 0.39 13.99
CA VAL A 116 -11.39 -0.19 13.00
C VAL A 116 -12.52 0.78 12.66
N SER A 117 -13.05 1.51 13.64
CA SER A 117 -14.10 2.50 13.37
C SER A 117 -13.66 3.64 12.45
N HIS A 118 -12.37 3.94 12.38
CA HIS A 118 -11.81 4.94 11.49
C HIS A 118 -11.71 4.48 10.03
N VAL A 119 -11.81 3.17 9.75
CA VAL A 119 -11.74 2.63 8.38
C VAL A 119 -12.84 3.23 7.50
N ALA A 120 -14.05 3.41 8.05
CA ALA A 120 -15.18 3.97 7.33
C ALA A 120 -14.90 5.37 6.73
N ALA A 121 -14.04 6.17 7.36
CA ALA A 121 -13.68 7.49 6.85
C ALA A 121 -12.86 7.44 5.53
N PHE A 122 -12.32 6.29 5.19
CA PHE A 122 -11.48 6.09 4.00
C PHE A 122 -12.11 5.14 2.97
N ALA A 123 -13.15 4.38 3.34
CA ALA A 123 -13.75 3.36 2.50
C ALA A 123 -14.31 3.89 1.16
N ASP A 124 -14.83 5.13 1.15
CA ASP A 124 -15.38 5.76 -0.05
C ASP A 124 -14.38 6.61 -0.84
N ILE A 125 -13.21 6.91 -0.24
CA ILE A 125 -12.23 7.81 -0.84
C ILE A 125 -10.94 7.13 -1.30
N ALA A 126 -10.66 5.92 -0.82
CA ALA A 126 -9.60 5.06 -1.34
C ALA A 126 -10.24 3.92 -2.17
N ASP A 127 -9.53 3.43 -3.18
CA ASP A 127 -10.00 2.33 -4.02
C ASP A 127 -9.82 0.98 -3.30
N ARG A 128 -8.91 0.93 -2.33
CA ARG A 128 -8.69 -0.22 -1.43
C ARG A 128 -8.11 0.20 -0.10
N ILE A 129 -8.48 -0.52 0.96
CA ILE A 129 -7.91 -0.36 2.29
C ILE A 129 -6.90 -1.50 2.53
N LEU A 130 -5.75 -1.17 3.13
CA LEU A 130 -4.82 -2.15 3.67
C LEU A 130 -4.80 -2.00 5.19
N LEU A 131 -5.13 -3.07 5.91
CA LEU A 131 -5.11 -3.12 7.35
C LEU A 131 -3.76 -3.69 7.79
N ASP A 132 -2.97 -2.88 8.48
CA ASP A 132 -1.64 -3.24 8.98
C ASP A 132 -1.62 -3.23 10.52
N ALA A 133 -0.77 -4.05 11.13
CA ALA A 133 -0.62 -4.02 12.59
C ALA A 133 -0.12 -2.64 13.04
N LYS A 134 -0.75 -2.10 14.09
CA LYS A 134 -0.34 -0.82 14.66
C LYS A 134 1.09 -0.91 15.19
N PRO A 135 2.01 -0.06 14.71
CA PRO A 135 3.40 -0.10 15.17
C PRO A 135 3.48 0.20 16.68
N PRO A 136 4.42 -0.42 17.43
CA PRO A 136 4.63 -0.11 18.83
C PRO A 136 5.07 1.34 19.02
N LYS A 137 4.83 1.89 20.20
CA LYS A 137 5.23 3.26 20.53
C LYS A 137 6.74 3.42 20.36
N GLY A 138 7.15 4.43 19.60
CA GLY A 138 8.56 4.71 19.32
C GLY A 138 9.14 3.97 18.13
N ALA A 139 8.33 3.28 17.32
CA ALA A 139 8.77 2.69 16.08
C ALA A 139 9.36 3.75 15.12
N ASP A 140 10.40 3.39 14.39
CA ASP A 140 11.09 4.25 13.44
C ASP A 140 10.36 4.40 12.09
N ARG A 141 9.32 3.58 11.86
CA ARG A 141 8.53 3.55 10.63
C ARG A 141 7.07 3.11 10.89
N PRO A 142 6.13 3.47 10.00
CA PRO A 142 4.71 3.28 10.23
C PRO A 142 4.21 1.83 10.03
N GLY A 143 5.03 0.91 9.49
CA GLY A 143 4.60 -0.46 9.23
C GLY A 143 5.74 -1.39 8.79
N GLY A 144 5.37 -2.62 8.43
CA GLY A 144 6.33 -3.64 7.98
C GLY A 144 7.28 -4.11 9.08
N LEU A 145 6.82 -4.18 10.33
CA LEU A 145 7.58 -4.62 11.52
C LEU A 145 7.40 -6.11 11.82
N GLY A 146 6.51 -6.81 11.10
CA GLY A 146 6.18 -8.22 11.36
C GLY A 146 5.33 -8.44 12.60
N GLU A 147 4.68 -7.38 13.10
CA GLU A 147 3.72 -7.46 14.19
C GLU A 147 2.38 -8.00 13.70
N THR A 148 1.63 -8.61 14.60
CA THR A 148 0.26 -9.06 14.33
C THR A 148 -0.72 -8.33 15.24
N PHE A 149 -1.99 -8.26 14.83
CA PHE A 149 -3.07 -7.76 15.65
C PHE A 149 -4.17 -8.82 15.82
N ASP A 150 -5.06 -8.62 16.77
CA ASP A 150 -6.17 -9.53 17.02
C ASP A 150 -7.20 -9.40 15.87
N TRP A 151 -7.33 -10.43 15.06
CA TRP A 151 -8.26 -10.44 13.93
C TRP A 151 -9.73 -10.42 14.34
N ALA A 152 -10.08 -10.72 15.60
CA ALA A 152 -11.43 -10.55 16.09
C ALA A 152 -11.91 -9.09 16.03
N LEU A 153 -10.97 -8.12 15.99
CA LEU A 153 -11.29 -6.71 15.77
C LEU A 153 -11.97 -6.46 14.42
N LEU A 154 -11.70 -7.31 13.41
CA LEU A 154 -12.27 -7.17 12.06
C LEU A 154 -13.76 -7.52 11.99
N GLU A 155 -14.34 -8.16 13.02
CA GLU A 155 -15.79 -8.40 13.11
C GLU A 155 -16.60 -7.09 13.09
N GLY A 156 -15.97 -5.96 13.49
CA GLY A 156 -16.56 -4.62 13.40
C GLY A 156 -16.44 -3.93 12.05
N LEU A 157 -15.75 -4.54 11.08
CA LEU A 157 -15.58 -3.97 9.74
C LEU A 157 -16.83 -4.20 8.89
N ASP A 158 -17.22 -3.20 8.09
CA ASP A 158 -18.27 -3.40 7.09
C ASP A 158 -17.81 -4.46 6.07
N PRO A 159 -18.57 -5.58 5.93
CA PRO A 159 -18.21 -6.65 5.00
C PRO A 159 -18.19 -6.23 3.53
N ALA A 160 -18.78 -5.08 3.18
CA ALA A 160 -18.73 -4.51 1.85
C ALA A 160 -17.42 -3.74 1.55
N THR A 161 -16.60 -3.44 2.57
CA THR A 161 -15.33 -2.71 2.39
C THR A 161 -14.25 -3.62 1.80
N PRO A 162 -13.75 -3.38 0.58
CA PRO A 162 -12.64 -4.15 0.04
C PRO A 162 -11.35 -3.86 0.82
N PHE A 163 -10.72 -4.89 1.39
CA PHE A 163 -9.49 -4.71 2.14
C PHE A 163 -8.45 -5.80 1.88
N MET A 164 -7.19 -5.48 2.20
CA MET A 164 -6.07 -6.40 2.29
C MET A 164 -5.57 -6.43 3.74
N LEU A 165 -4.99 -7.55 4.14
CA LEU A 165 -4.28 -7.71 5.42
C LEU A 165 -2.76 -7.72 5.18
N SER A 166 -2.01 -7.08 6.10
CA SER A 166 -0.55 -7.05 6.09
C SER A 166 0.01 -7.58 7.41
#